data_4701ea96dc764df0e1db2907b336164e
#
_entry.id   4701ea96dc764df0e1db2907b336164e
#
_cell.length_a   1.000
_cell.length_b   1.000
_cell.length_c   1.000
_cell.angle_alpha   90.00
_cell.angle_beta   90.00
_cell.angle_gamma   90.00
#
_symmetry.space_group_name_H-M   'P 1'
#
loop_
_entity.id
_entity.type
_entity.pdbx_description
1 polymer ?
#
loop_
_entity_poly.entity_id
_entity_poly.type
_entity_poly.pdbx_seq_one_letter_code
_entity_poly.pdbx_strand_id
1 'polypeptide(L)'
;FILKKFKLIPRFEKIVIKSKLLKLFNINLDIFIRTLLLTFSFLWVTYLGSKLGEDYLAVNTILMQFIILAAFFLDAYAFSTEGIIGFTIGRKIKNSFLSVVKNSIQISFITALIVSVIYIIFFKQMVNIITDIELLRFISYKHLLWVIIIPPIASFCYQLDGIFIGASQTKEMRNAMIISVISLSLIHISEPTRQFAI
;
A
#
# COMPACT_ATOMS: atom_id res chain seq x y z
N PHE A 1 -12.71 22.28 27.89
CA PHE A 1 -12.16 23.64 27.87
C PHE A 1 -11.95 24.15 26.43
N ILE A 2 -11.29 23.38 25.56
CA ILE A 2 -10.98 23.72 24.16
C ILE A 2 -12.26 23.89 23.33
N LEU A 3 -13.23 22.98 23.41
CA LEU A 3 -14.48 23.02 22.65
C LEU A 3 -15.32 24.28 22.94
N LYS A 4 -15.30 24.77 24.21
CA LYS A 4 -16.02 25.97 24.62
C LYS A 4 -15.34 27.26 24.12
N LYS A 5 -13.97 27.29 24.10
CA LYS A 5 -13.18 28.40 23.61
C LYS A 5 -13.34 28.68 22.12
N PHE A 6 -13.54 27.62 21.30
CA PHE A 6 -13.69 27.73 19.84
C PHE A 6 -15.13 27.73 19.37
N LYS A 7 -16.15 27.77 20.28
CA LYS A 7 -17.58 27.65 19.95
C LYS A 7 -17.88 26.42 19.06
N LEU A 8 -17.13 25.35 19.25
CA LEU A 8 -17.25 24.10 18.47
C LEU A 8 -18.30 23.14 19.03
N ILE A 9 -19.32 23.67 19.75
CA ILE A 9 -20.47 22.83 20.15
C ILE A 9 -21.38 22.70 18.93
N PRO A 10 -21.34 21.58 18.22
CA PRO A 10 -22.21 21.41 17.06
C PRO A 10 -23.65 21.32 17.52
N ARG A 11 -24.56 22.09 16.90
CA ARG A 11 -25.99 21.82 17.03
C ARG A 11 -26.29 20.50 16.37
N PHE A 12 -26.57 19.46 17.13
CA PHE A 12 -26.81 18.10 16.67
C PHE A 12 -27.82 17.99 15.54
N GLU A 13 -28.84 18.87 15.51
CA GLU A 13 -29.88 18.88 14.48
C GLU A 13 -29.40 19.17 13.04
N LYS A 14 -28.21 19.74 12.85
CA LYS A 14 -27.65 20.06 11.53
C LYS A 14 -26.57 19.08 11.04
N ILE A 15 -26.22 18.05 11.83
CA ILE A 15 -25.09 17.17 11.53
C ILE A 15 -25.52 16.02 10.61
N VAL A 16 -26.77 15.54 10.72
CA VAL A 16 -27.24 14.37 9.98
C VAL A 16 -27.93 14.80 8.69
N ILE A 17 -27.15 15.11 7.66
CA ILE A 17 -27.70 15.29 6.30
C ILE A 17 -27.60 13.94 5.59
N LYS A 18 -28.73 13.28 5.32
CA LYS A 18 -28.82 11.95 4.70
C LYS A 18 -27.95 11.79 3.43
N SER A 19 -27.90 12.83 2.59
CA SER A 19 -27.07 12.82 1.37
C SER A 19 -25.56 12.77 1.66
N LYS A 20 -25.09 13.44 2.73
CA LYS A 20 -23.68 13.39 3.14
C LYS A 20 -23.33 12.06 3.76
N LEU A 21 -24.23 11.46 4.54
CA LEU A 21 -24.04 10.12 5.10
C LEU A 21 -23.95 9.06 4.01
N LEU A 22 -24.84 9.12 3.01
CA LEU A 22 -24.78 8.20 1.86
C LEU A 22 -23.47 8.35 1.09
N LYS A 23 -22.98 9.58 0.91
CA LYS A 23 -21.69 9.82 0.26
C LYS A 23 -20.53 9.20 1.07
N LEU A 24 -20.51 9.40 2.38
CA LEU A 24 -19.50 8.81 3.26
C LEU A 24 -19.57 7.27 3.25
N PHE A 25 -20.79 6.71 3.28
CA PHE A 25 -20.98 5.27 3.20
C PHE A 25 -20.40 4.70 1.88
N ASN A 26 -20.67 5.34 0.75
CA ASN A 26 -20.15 4.89 -0.54
C ASN A 26 -18.62 4.97 -0.59
N ILE A 27 -18.02 6.05 -0.08
CA ILE A 27 -16.56 6.19 0.02
C ILE A 27 -15.97 5.05 0.86
N ASN A 28 -16.53 4.79 2.03
CA ASN A 28 -16.07 3.71 2.90
C ASN A 28 -16.25 2.32 2.28
N LEU A 29 -17.35 2.12 1.54
CA LEU A 29 -17.60 0.86 0.82
C LEU A 29 -16.56 0.63 -0.29
N ASP A 30 -16.21 1.67 -1.04
CA ASP A 30 -15.17 1.59 -2.07
C ASP A 30 -13.82 1.21 -1.45
N ILE A 31 -13.43 1.84 -0.33
CA ILE A 31 -12.20 1.54 0.42
C ILE A 31 -12.26 0.11 0.96
N PHE A 32 -13.38 -0.32 1.51
CA PHE A 32 -13.58 -1.67 2.04
C PHE A 32 -13.39 -2.74 0.94
N ILE A 33 -14.04 -2.56 -0.22
CA ILE A 33 -13.89 -3.49 -1.36
C ILE A 33 -12.43 -3.55 -1.81
N ARG A 34 -11.75 -2.39 -1.94
CA ARG A 34 -10.32 -2.34 -2.27
C ARG A 34 -9.47 -3.12 -1.28
N THR A 35 -9.72 -2.94 0.01
CA THR A 35 -8.95 -3.62 1.07
C THR A 35 -9.18 -5.13 1.04
N LEU A 36 -10.41 -5.59 0.81
CA LEU A 36 -10.70 -7.01 0.63
C LEU A 36 -9.94 -7.61 -0.57
N LEU A 37 -9.93 -6.90 -1.69
CA LEU A 37 -9.21 -7.34 -2.90
C LEU A 37 -7.69 -7.38 -2.66
N LEU A 38 -7.13 -6.41 -1.93
CA LEU A 38 -5.72 -6.40 -1.56
C LEU A 38 -5.39 -7.59 -0.64
N THR A 39 -6.19 -7.83 0.39
CA THR A 39 -6.05 -8.98 1.29
C THR A 39 -6.14 -10.30 0.53
N PHE A 40 -7.10 -10.41 -0.39
CA PHE A 40 -7.21 -11.57 -1.27
C PHE A 40 -5.94 -11.78 -2.11
N SER A 41 -5.35 -10.73 -2.65
CA SER A 41 -4.10 -10.82 -3.42
C SER A 41 -2.95 -11.36 -2.59
N PHE A 42 -2.79 -10.91 -1.33
CA PHE A 42 -1.78 -11.43 -0.42
C PHE A 42 -2.01 -12.90 -0.07
N LEU A 43 -3.25 -13.28 0.21
CA LEU A 43 -3.61 -14.68 0.46
C LEU A 43 -3.35 -15.56 -0.76
N TRP A 44 -3.66 -15.06 -1.95
CA TRP A 44 -3.41 -15.77 -3.21
C TRP A 44 -1.93 -16.04 -3.44
N VAL A 45 -1.08 -15.02 -3.27
CA VAL A 45 0.39 -15.16 -3.39
C VAL A 45 0.92 -16.16 -2.35
N THR A 46 0.44 -16.09 -1.11
CA THR A 46 0.82 -17.04 -0.05
C THR A 46 0.40 -18.46 -0.39
N TYR A 47 -0.82 -18.65 -0.91
CA TYR A 47 -1.31 -19.95 -1.37
C TYR A 47 -0.46 -20.53 -2.52
N LEU A 48 -0.07 -19.70 -3.48
CA LEU A 48 0.83 -20.13 -4.54
C LEU A 48 2.21 -20.51 -4.01
N GLY A 49 2.75 -19.74 -3.06
CA GLY A 49 4.00 -20.06 -2.37
C GLY A 49 3.95 -21.40 -1.63
N SER A 50 2.83 -21.75 -1.01
CA SER A 50 2.67 -23.02 -0.31
C SER A 50 2.72 -24.24 -1.23
N LYS A 51 2.35 -24.09 -2.49
CA LYS A 51 2.44 -25.19 -3.50
C LYS A 51 3.89 -25.49 -3.92
N LEU A 52 4.82 -24.56 -3.71
CA LEU A 52 6.23 -24.73 -4.05
C LEU A 52 7.04 -25.46 -2.95
N GLY A 53 6.41 -25.72 -1.82
CA GLY A 53 7.02 -26.39 -0.67
C GLY A 53 7.19 -25.48 0.55
N GLU A 54 7.45 -26.09 1.71
CA GLU A 54 7.51 -25.40 3.00
C GLU A 54 8.65 -24.37 3.06
N ASP A 55 9.80 -24.68 2.47
CA ASP A 55 10.96 -23.78 2.45
C ASP A 55 10.66 -22.49 1.67
N TYR A 56 10.01 -22.60 0.50
CA TYR A 56 9.63 -21.44 -0.28
C TYR A 56 8.55 -20.61 0.40
N LEU A 57 7.60 -21.25 1.10
CA LEU A 57 6.61 -20.53 1.88
C LEU A 57 7.26 -19.76 3.03
N ALA A 58 8.21 -20.37 3.73
CA ALA A 58 8.96 -19.73 4.80
C ALA A 58 9.78 -18.53 4.27
N VAL A 59 10.48 -18.70 3.15
CA VAL A 59 11.23 -17.61 2.50
C VAL A 59 10.30 -16.48 2.07
N ASN A 60 9.16 -16.79 1.45
CA ASN A 60 8.17 -15.78 1.08
C ASN A 60 7.71 -14.97 2.30
N THR A 61 7.48 -15.63 3.43
CA THR A 61 7.12 -14.97 4.69
C THR A 61 8.23 -14.03 5.16
N ILE A 62 9.49 -14.42 5.08
CA ILE A 62 10.64 -13.57 5.41
C ILE A 62 10.69 -12.34 4.49
N LEU A 63 10.56 -12.53 3.18
CA LEU A 63 10.60 -11.43 2.20
C LEU A 63 9.44 -10.45 2.39
N MET A 64 8.25 -10.96 2.75
CA MET A 64 7.09 -10.13 3.05
C MET A 64 7.31 -9.20 4.25
N GLN A 65 8.11 -9.58 5.26
CA GLN A 65 8.43 -8.67 6.37
C GLN A 65 9.18 -7.41 5.89
N PHE A 66 10.05 -7.53 4.90
CA PHE A 66 10.74 -6.38 4.31
C PHE A 66 9.77 -5.47 3.56
N ILE A 67 8.81 -6.05 2.84
CA ILE A 67 7.77 -5.29 2.14
C ILE A 67 6.88 -4.55 3.14
N ILE A 68 6.46 -5.21 4.21
CA ILE A 68 5.65 -4.59 5.28
C ILE A 68 6.42 -3.47 5.98
N LEU A 69 7.71 -3.68 6.26
CA LEU A 69 8.55 -2.63 6.87
C LEU A 69 8.66 -1.39 5.96
N ALA A 70 8.88 -1.58 4.65
CA ALA A 70 8.86 -0.48 3.70
C ALA A 70 7.49 0.21 3.64
N ALA A 71 6.39 -0.57 3.67
CA ALA A 71 5.03 -0.08 3.64
C ALA A 71 4.75 0.90 4.80
N PHE A 72 5.22 0.65 6.01
CA PHE A 72 5.04 1.57 7.15
C PHE A 72 5.56 2.97 6.87
N PHE A 73 6.72 3.10 6.22
CA PHE A 73 7.27 4.40 5.84
C PHE A 73 6.45 5.06 4.73
N LEU A 74 6.04 4.29 3.73
CA LEU A 74 5.32 4.80 2.58
C LEU A 74 3.89 5.21 2.93
N ASP A 75 3.21 4.46 3.80
CA ASP A 75 1.88 4.77 4.33
C ASP A 75 1.87 6.08 5.12
N ALA A 76 2.90 6.37 5.90
CA ALA A 76 2.99 7.63 6.63
C ALA A 76 2.92 8.85 5.71
N TYR A 77 3.58 8.78 4.55
CA TYR A 77 3.48 9.83 3.53
C TYR A 77 2.12 9.84 2.83
N ALA A 78 1.53 8.68 2.56
CA ALA A 78 0.20 8.58 1.94
C ALA A 78 -0.88 9.23 2.83
N PHE A 79 -0.88 8.95 4.14
CA PHE A 79 -1.80 9.56 5.10
C PHE A 79 -1.61 11.08 5.21
N SER A 80 -0.35 11.55 5.21
CA SER A 80 -0.07 12.99 5.20
C SER A 80 -0.62 13.65 3.93
N THR A 81 -0.40 13.02 2.79
CA THR A 81 -0.86 13.50 1.48
C THR A 81 -2.38 13.55 1.42
N GLU A 82 -3.08 12.53 1.91
CA GLU A 82 -4.55 12.49 2.00
C GLU A 82 -5.12 13.73 2.69
N GLY A 83 -4.59 14.06 3.87
CA GLY A 83 -5.05 15.22 4.63
C GLY A 83 -4.84 16.55 3.89
N ILE A 84 -3.66 16.74 3.29
CA ILE A 84 -3.32 17.97 2.59
C ILE A 84 -4.13 18.09 1.27
N ILE A 85 -4.32 17.01 0.53
CA ILE A 85 -5.14 16.97 -0.69
C ILE A 85 -6.58 17.32 -0.37
N GLY A 86 -7.16 16.72 0.68
CA GLY A 86 -8.52 17.05 1.12
C GLY A 86 -8.69 18.54 1.46
N PHE A 87 -7.69 19.12 2.12
CA PHE A 87 -7.67 20.54 2.45
C PHE A 87 -7.57 21.46 1.20
N THR A 88 -6.70 21.14 0.25
CA THR A 88 -6.50 21.96 -0.97
C THR A 88 -7.73 21.92 -1.88
N ILE A 89 -8.38 20.77 -2.00
CA ILE A 89 -9.64 20.60 -2.75
C ILE A 89 -10.77 21.38 -2.06
N GLY A 90 -10.88 21.25 -0.74
CA GLY A 90 -11.89 21.99 0.04
C GLY A 90 -11.79 23.50 -0.12
N ARG A 91 -10.58 24.03 -0.28
CA ARG A 91 -10.30 25.45 -0.55
C ARG A 91 -10.30 25.83 -2.03
N LYS A 92 -10.44 24.88 -2.96
CA LYS A 92 -10.42 25.10 -4.42
C LYS A 92 -9.11 25.74 -4.93
N ILE A 93 -7.97 25.46 -4.29
CA ILE A 93 -6.66 26.04 -4.66
C ILE A 93 -5.92 25.07 -5.59
N LYS A 94 -6.15 25.18 -6.90
CA LYS A 94 -5.59 24.26 -7.91
C LYS A 94 -4.06 24.21 -7.92
N ASN A 95 -3.38 25.34 -7.82
CA ASN A 95 -1.91 25.37 -7.84
C ASN A 95 -1.29 24.67 -6.63
N SER A 96 -1.90 24.82 -5.45
CA SER A 96 -1.48 24.10 -4.25
C SER A 96 -1.70 22.61 -4.38
N PHE A 97 -2.82 22.16 -4.98
CA PHE A 97 -3.08 20.76 -5.24
C PHE A 97 -1.97 20.12 -6.09
N LEU A 98 -1.63 20.71 -7.24
CA LEU A 98 -0.58 20.19 -8.12
C LEU A 98 0.80 20.17 -7.45
N SER A 99 1.12 21.21 -6.68
CA SER A 99 2.37 21.26 -5.92
C SER A 99 2.44 20.17 -4.85
N VAL A 100 1.36 19.93 -4.13
CA VAL A 100 1.28 18.85 -3.12
C VAL A 100 1.48 17.49 -3.77
N VAL A 101 0.76 17.18 -4.86
CA VAL A 101 0.91 15.93 -5.60
C VAL A 101 2.36 15.70 -6.02
N LYS A 102 2.98 16.70 -6.65
CA LYS A 102 4.37 16.59 -7.10
C LYS A 102 5.34 16.37 -5.95
N ASN A 103 5.25 17.19 -4.91
CA ASN A 103 6.18 17.13 -3.78
C ASN A 103 6.02 15.85 -2.97
N SER A 104 4.79 15.40 -2.74
CA SER A 104 4.54 14.16 -1.99
C SER A 104 5.08 12.93 -2.70
N ILE A 105 4.88 12.83 -4.03
CA ILE A 105 5.45 11.75 -4.84
C ILE A 105 6.99 11.79 -4.78
N GLN A 106 7.61 12.96 -4.93
CA GLN A 106 9.06 13.11 -4.88
C GLN A 106 9.64 12.68 -3.53
N ILE A 107 9.07 13.16 -2.42
CA ILE A 107 9.56 12.83 -1.07
C ILE A 107 9.38 11.35 -0.78
N SER A 108 8.22 10.77 -1.09
CA SER A 108 7.96 9.35 -0.92
C SER A 108 8.92 8.48 -1.73
N PHE A 109 9.18 8.86 -2.99
CA PHE A 109 10.12 8.16 -3.85
C PHE A 109 11.56 8.22 -3.33
N ILE A 110 12.02 9.39 -2.87
CA ILE A 110 13.33 9.54 -2.25
C ILE A 110 13.44 8.65 -1.00
N THR A 111 12.41 8.63 -0.15
CA THR A 111 12.38 7.76 1.03
C THR A 111 12.42 6.29 0.64
N ALA A 112 11.69 5.89 -0.40
CA ALA A 112 11.72 4.53 -0.92
C ALA A 112 13.12 4.12 -1.42
N LEU A 113 13.84 5.04 -2.08
CA LEU A 113 15.22 4.82 -2.49
C LEU A 113 16.16 4.66 -1.28
N ILE A 114 15.99 5.47 -0.23
CA ILE A 114 16.76 5.33 1.01
C ILE A 114 16.51 3.95 1.64
N VAL A 115 15.25 3.52 1.72
CA VAL A 115 14.89 2.17 2.23
C VAL A 115 15.54 1.08 1.39
N SER A 116 15.53 1.21 0.05
CA SER A 116 16.19 0.27 -0.84
C SER A 116 17.71 0.20 -0.61
N VAL A 117 18.37 1.33 -0.39
CA VAL A 117 19.79 1.40 -0.05
C VAL A 117 20.09 0.71 1.30
N ILE A 118 19.23 0.94 2.30
CA ILE A 118 19.33 0.25 3.60
C ILE A 118 19.22 -1.27 3.40
N TYR A 119 18.30 -1.73 2.56
CA TYR A 119 18.18 -3.16 2.25
C TYR A 119 19.42 -3.71 1.53
N ILE A 120 20.01 -2.98 0.59
CA ILE A 120 21.26 -3.41 -0.06
C ILE A 120 22.37 -3.65 0.98
N ILE A 121 22.49 -2.78 1.97
CA ILE A 121 23.58 -2.83 2.96
C ILE A 121 23.29 -3.87 4.05
N PHE A 122 22.08 -3.91 4.57
CA PHE A 122 21.73 -4.64 5.79
C PHE A 122 20.91 -5.92 5.58
N PHE A 123 20.51 -6.26 4.35
CA PHE A 123 19.61 -7.38 4.08
C PHE A 123 20.07 -8.70 4.72
N LYS A 124 21.35 -9.05 4.55
CA LYS A 124 21.89 -10.30 5.10
C LYS A 124 21.83 -10.33 6.63
N GLN A 125 22.17 -9.22 7.28
CA GLN A 125 22.10 -9.10 8.74
C GLN A 125 20.65 -9.24 9.22
N MET A 126 19.71 -8.57 8.55
CA MET A 126 18.29 -8.64 8.90
C MET A 126 17.73 -10.05 8.71
N VAL A 127 18.04 -10.73 7.61
CA VAL A 127 17.63 -12.13 7.38
C VAL A 127 18.23 -13.05 8.45
N ASN A 128 19.48 -12.84 8.85
CA ASN A 128 20.15 -13.64 9.89
C ASN A 128 19.51 -13.46 11.28
N ILE A 129 18.89 -12.32 11.54
CA ILE A 129 18.12 -12.08 12.78
C ILE A 129 16.76 -12.81 12.73
N ILE A 130 16.14 -12.89 11.54
CA ILE A 130 14.80 -13.49 11.38
C ILE A 130 14.85 -15.01 11.44
N THR A 131 15.89 -15.64 10.88
CA THR A 131 15.99 -17.11 10.82
C THR A 131 17.42 -17.59 11.02
N ASP A 132 17.58 -18.74 11.71
CA ASP A 132 18.87 -19.44 11.88
C ASP A 132 19.08 -20.58 10.87
N ILE A 133 18.08 -20.89 10.04
CA ILE A 133 18.11 -21.97 9.06
C ILE A 133 18.91 -21.53 7.83
N GLU A 134 20.08 -22.14 7.59
CA GLU A 134 20.99 -21.78 6.50
C GLU A 134 20.33 -21.86 5.11
N LEU A 135 19.50 -22.88 4.87
CA LEU A 135 18.78 -23.05 3.60
C LEU A 135 17.87 -21.86 3.31
N LEU A 136 17.09 -21.40 4.31
CA LEU A 136 16.20 -20.27 4.16
C LEU A 136 16.96 -18.96 3.92
N ARG A 137 18.10 -18.77 4.62
CA ARG A 137 19.02 -17.64 4.38
C ARG A 137 19.51 -17.63 2.94
N PHE A 138 19.99 -18.77 2.46
CA PHE A 138 20.52 -18.89 1.11
C PHE A 138 19.48 -18.59 0.04
N ILE A 139 18.27 -19.15 0.16
CA ILE A 139 17.18 -18.88 -0.79
C ILE A 139 16.76 -17.41 -0.71
N SER A 140 16.63 -16.83 0.49
CA SER A 140 16.27 -15.42 0.67
C SER A 140 17.26 -14.49 -0.02
N TYR A 141 18.58 -14.76 0.07
CA TYR A 141 19.61 -13.92 -0.56
C TYR A 141 19.51 -13.88 -2.08
N LYS A 142 19.02 -14.94 -2.72
CA LYS A 142 18.77 -14.96 -4.17
C LYS A 142 17.66 -14.00 -4.59
N HIS A 143 16.76 -13.67 -3.67
CA HIS A 143 15.59 -12.82 -3.94
C HIS A 143 15.80 -11.34 -3.52
N LEU A 144 17.00 -10.96 -3.09
CA LEU A 144 17.34 -9.59 -2.67
C LEU A 144 16.93 -8.53 -3.71
N LEU A 145 17.10 -8.81 -5.00
CA LEU A 145 16.76 -7.87 -6.07
C LEU A 145 15.29 -7.41 -5.99
N TRP A 146 14.37 -8.33 -5.71
CA TRP A 146 12.94 -8.01 -5.57
C TRP A 146 12.69 -7.10 -4.38
N VAL A 147 13.34 -7.35 -3.24
CA VAL A 147 13.20 -6.53 -2.03
C VAL A 147 13.71 -5.10 -2.25
N ILE A 148 14.73 -4.91 -3.10
CA ILE A 148 15.27 -3.59 -3.45
C ILE A 148 14.34 -2.82 -4.41
N ILE A 149 13.76 -3.51 -5.40
CA ILE A 149 12.97 -2.86 -6.47
C ILE A 149 11.55 -2.52 -5.99
N ILE A 150 10.97 -3.33 -5.11
CA ILE A 150 9.57 -3.16 -4.68
C ILE A 150 9.31 -1.79 -4.02
N PRO A 151 10.08 -1.28 -3.04
CA PRO A 151 9.78 -0.02 -2.39
C PRO A 151 9.68 1.19 -3.34
N PRO A 152 10.59 1.43 -4.31
CA PRO A 152 10.47 2.51 -5.27
C PRO A 152 9.20 2.42 -6.14
N ILE A 153 8.84 1.22 -6.59
CA ILE A 153 7.62 1.02 -7.39
C ILE A 153 6.38 1.22 -6.51
N ALA A 154 6.36 0.63 -5.32
CA ALA A 154 5.26 0.74 -4.38
C ALA A 154 5.01 2.19 -3.94
N SER A 155 6.05 3.04 -3.86
CA SER A 155 5.90 4.43 -3.44
C SER A 155 4.87 5.20 -4.29
N PHE A 156 4.81 4.94 -5.59
CA PHE A 156 3.80 5.52 -6.47
C PHE A 156 2.38 5.04 -6.13
N CYS A 157 2.22 3.73 -5.88
CA CYS A 157 0.93 3.15 -5.51
C CYS A 157 0.40 3.74 -4.20
N TYR A 158 1.24 3.81 -3.16
CA TYR A 158 0.87 4.39 -1.87
C TYR A 158 0.50 5.87 -1.99
N GLN A 159 1.26 6.64 -2.76
CA GLN A 159 0.94 8.06 -2.97
C GLN A 159 -0.35 8.27 -3.75
N LEU A 160 -0.60 7.48 -4.78
CA LEU A 160 -1.87 7.53 -5.52
C LEU A 160 -3.05 7.18 -4.61
N ASP A 161 -2.92 6.20 -3.73
CA ASP A 161 -3.96 5.87 -2.75
C ASP A 161 -4.29 7.10 -1.87
N GLY A 162 -3.29 7.74 -1.27
CA GLY A 162 -3.49 8.95 -0.46
C GLY A 162 -4.13 10.09 -1.25
N ILE A 163 -3.72 10.30 -2.51
CA ILE A 163 -4.29 11.33 -3.39
C ILE A 163 -5.76 11.03 -3.70
N PHE A 164 -6.10 9.79 -4.08
CA PHE A 164 -7.48 9.41 -4.43
C PHE A 164 -8.42 9.47 -3.21
N ILE A 165 -7.97 9.02 -2.05
CA ILE A 165 -8.76 9.09 -0.81
C ILE A 165 -8.97 10.56 -0.42
N GLY A 166 -7.91 11.37 -0.40
CA GLY A 166 -7.99 12.80 -0.09
C GLY A 166 -8.88 13.59 -1.07
N ALA A 167 -8.90 13.17 -2.34
CA ALA A 167 -9.78 13.74 -3.36
C ALA A 167 -11.22 13.19 -3.30
N SER A 168 -11.52 12.22 -2.45
CA SER A 168 -12.80 11.48 -2.41
C SER A 168 -13.13 10.79 -3.76
N GLN A 169 -12.11 10.38 -4.51
CA GLN A 169 -12.22 9.65 -5.78
C GLN A 169 -11.97 8.14 -5.58
N THR A 170 -12.59 7.58 -4.56
CA THR A 170 -12.37 6.19 -4.12
C THR A 170 -12.86 5.15 -5.12
N LYS A 171 -13.80 5.51 -6.00
CA LYS A 171 -14.27 4.63 -7.08
C LYS A 171 -13.17 4.26 -8.06
N GLU A 172 -12.34 5.23 -8.46
CA GLU A 172 -11.25 5.01 -9.41
C GLU A 172 -10.19 4.08 -8.79
N MET A 173 -9.85 4.32 -7.53
CA MET A 173 -8.94 3.47 -6.76
C MET A 173 -9.46 2.02 -6.64
N ARG A 174 -10.74 1.82 -6.32
CA ARG A 174 -11.38 0.50 -6.28
C ARG A 174 -11.34 -0.18 -7.64
N ASN A 175 -11.72 0.53 -8.72
CA ASN A 175 -11.75 -0.02 -10.08
C ASN A 175 -10.35 -0.43 -10.54
N ALA A 176 -9.32 0.37 -10.27
CA ALA A 176 -7.93 0.02 -10.56
C ALA A 176 -7.52 -1.28 -9.82
N MET A 177 -7.91 -1.43 -8.56
CA MET A 177 -7.62 -2.65 -7.79
C MET A 177 -8.35 -3.88 -8.36
N ILE A 178 -9.61 -3.75 -8.78
CA ILE A 178 -10.36 -4.84 -9.45
C ILE A 178 -9.61 -5.30 -10.70
N ILE A 179 -9.21 -4.36 -11.56
CA ILE A 179 -8.47 -4.67 -12.79
C ILE A 179 -7.15 -5.38 -12.46
N SER A 180 -6.42 -4.90 -11.46
CA SER A 180 -5.15 -5.49 -11.03
C SER A 180 -5.31 -6.93 -10.54
N VAL A 181 -6.34 -7.21 -9.74
CA VAL A 181 -6.62 -8.57 -9.22
C VAL A 181 -7.05 -9.51 -10.34
N ILE A 182 -7.88 -9.06 -11.27
CA ILE A 182 -8.26 -9.85 -12.44
C ILE A 182 -7.02 -10.17 -13.28
N SER A 183 -6.17 -9.18 -13.54
CA SER A 183 -4.93 -9.38 -14.31
C SER A 183 -3.99 -10.37 -13.62
N LEU A 184 -3.81 -10.24 -12.30
CA LEU A 184 -3.02 -11.17 -11.50
C LEU A 184 -3.57 -12.61 -11.60
N SER A 185 -4.88 -12.77 -11.47
CA SER A 185 -5.56 -14.08 -11.58
C SER A 185 -5.39 -14.70 -12.96
N LEU A 186 -5.57 -13.91 -14.03
CA LEU A 186 -5.44 -14.39 -15.41
C LEU A 186 -4.01 -14.84 -15.74
N ILE A 187 -2.99 -14.09 -15.32
CA ILE A 187 -1.58 -14.44 -15.51
C ILE A 187 -1.29 -15.81 -14.89
N HIS A 188 -1.79 -16.08 -13.67
CA HIS A 188 -1.53 -17.33 -12.98
C HIS A 188 -2.38 -18.50 -13.48
N ILE A 189 -3.55 -18.25 -14.08
CA ILE A 189 -4.37 -19.31 -14.71
C ILE A 189 -3.76 -19.73 -16.05
N SER A 190 -3.14 -18.80 -16.78
CA SER A 190 -2.55 -19.08 -18.09
C SER A 190 -1.16 -19.72 -18.03
N GLU A 191 -0.49 -19.76 -16.88
CA GLU A 191 0.85 -20.36 -16.68
C GLU A 191 0.90 -21.56 -15.70
N PRO A 192 -0.07 -22.50 -15.66
CA PRO A 192 0.03 -23.65 -14.75
C PRO A 192 1.14 -24.63 -15.16
N THR A 193 1.66 -24.55 -16.39
CA THR A 193 2.57 -25.55 -16.97
C THR A 193 4.05 -25.16 -16.99
N ARG A 194 4.42 -23.89 -16.83
CA ARG A 194 5.83 -23.48 -16.85
C ARG A 194 6.56 -23.56 -15.50
N GLN A 195 5.84 -23.61 -14.39
CA GLN A 195 6.47 -23.68 -13.06
C GLN A 195 6.89 -25.11 -12.64
N PHE A 196 6.50 -26.14 -13.38
CA PHE A 196 6.88 -27.54 -13.11
C PHE A 196 7.99 -28.06 -14.04
N ALA A 197 8.62 -27.21 -14.84
CA ALA A 197 9.65 -27.60 -15.81
C ALA A 197 11.06 -27.09 -15.47
N ILE A 198 11.38 -26.93 -14.18
CA ILE A 198 12.77 -26.74 -13.69
C ILE A 198 13.03 -27.63 -12.50
#